data_aed0c0f564963321617bdf2c53dc139a
#
_entry.id   aed0c0f564963321617bdf2c53dc139a
#
_cell.length_a   1.000
_cell.length_b   1.000
_cell.length_c   1.000
_cell.angle_alpha   90.00
_cell.angle_beta   90.00
_cell.angle_gamma   90.00
#
_symmetry.space_group_name_H-M   'P 1'
#
loop_
_entity.id
_entity.type
_entity.pdbx_description
1 polymer ?
#
loop_
_entity_poly.entity_id
_entity_poly.type
_entity_poly.pdbx_seq_one_letter_code
_entity_poly.pdbx_strand_id
1 'polypeptide(L)'
;MFTRVAVGRARVVREIRAAGPLMERLRAPVPARGPWLTAVLNASASHRLAGRPVAVVVEAHAQGRPEAAAFLLLRRRGPLTVVTMLGNGLAPPGAPGARLLAVDDAAAGLLAAGIAELLGSLRRPRQLRLAGLPLGDPGVRQLAALLPDGVLATSRTQGLVDDLGDVLRSRDPRLLERWLPALLARERASGAREFLRTAARLHAAVGQLELAVETDGDGLRAALLTLVDGADPRPWWGFRNGGPLPRVLGAPAVSLTAPARGWPPTPGLRSRNAAR
;
A
#
# COMPACT_ATOMS: atom_id res chain seq x y z
N MET A 1 17.64 10.16 18.73
CA MET A 1 16.76 9.94 17.59
C MET A 1 15.66 10.99 17.55
N PHE A 2 15.30 11.47 16.37
CA PHE A 2 14.29 12.51 16.16
C PHE A 2 13.15 11.96 15.33
N THR A 3 11.91 12.24 15.76
CA THR A 3 10.72 11.92 14.96
C THR A 3 10.22 13.19 14.29
N ARG A 4 9.93 13.09 13.00
CA ARG A 4 9.45 14.20 12.19
C ARG A 4 8.23 13.79 11.39
N VAL A 5 7.26 14.71 11.27
CA VAL A 5 6.03 14.51 10.50
C VAL A 5 6.03 15.45 9.30
N ALA A 6 6.02 14.86 8.10
CA ALA A 6 5.91 15.59 6.84
C ALA A 6 4.50 15.46 6.28
N VAL A 7 3.84 16.58 6.01
CA VAL A 7 2.44 16.61 5.60
C VAL A 7 2.29 17.26 4.23
N GLY A 8 1.54 16.63 3.36
CA GLY A 8 1.29 17.08 1.98
C GLY A 8 2.21 16.45 0.95
N ARG A 9 1.73 16.42 -0.30
CA ARG A 9 2.33 15.64 -1.39
C ARG A 9 3.81 15.96 -1.62
N ALA A 10 4.16 17.21 -1.80
CA ALA A 10 5.55 17.60 -2.10
C ALA A 10 6.54 17.19 -0.99
N ARG A 11 6.12 17.32 0.27
CA ARG A 11 6.94 16.89 1.42
C ARG A 11 7.06 15.36 1.46
N VAL A 12 5.95 14.64 1.31
CA VAL A 12 5.94 13.17 1.33
C VAL A 12 6.77 12.59 0.18
N VAL A 13 6.76 13.20 -1.02
CA VAL A 13 7.64 12.79 -2.13
C VAL A 13 9.12 12.90 -1.74
N ARG A 14 9.51 13.96 -1.04
CA ARG A 14 10.90 14.12 -0.55
C ARG A 14 11.26 13.03 0.46
N GLU A 15 10.34 12.71 1.38
CA GLU A 15 10.55 11.65 2.37
C GLU A 15 10.64 10.26 1.74
N ILE A 16 9.83 9.97 0.73
CA ILE A 16 9.90 8.70 -0.03
C ILE A 16 11.30 8.57 -0.67
N ARG A 17 11.81 9.63 -1.28
CA ARG A 17 13.16 9.62 -1.87
C ARG A 17 14.25 9.46 -0.81
N ALA A 18 14.17 10.19 0.30
CA ALA A 18 15.11 10.11 1.41
C ALA A 18 15.12 8.72 2.06
N ALA A 19 13.97 8.03 2.09
CA ALA A 19 13.85 6.67 2.63
C ALA A 19 14.30 5.57 1.63
N GLY A 20 14.73 5.90 0.42
CA GLY A 20 15.20 4.92 -0.57
C GLY A 20 16.26 3.95 -0.02
N PRO A 21 17.36 4.43 0.57
CA PRO A 21 18.40 3.56 1.17
C PRO A 21 17.86 2.68 2.31
N LEU A 22 16.89 3.17 3.10
CA LEU A 22 16.21 2.37 4.13
C LEU A 22 15.40 1.25 3.50
N MET A 23 14.65 1.54 2.43
CA MET A 23 13.84 0.55 1.70
C MET A 23 14.71 -0.55 1.11
N GLU A 24 15.86 -0.20 0.54
CA GLU A 24 16.85 -1.14 -0.01
C GLU A 24 17.45 -2.02 1.09
N ARG A 25 17.95 -1.43 2.18
CA ARG A 25 18.53 -2.15 3.32
C ARG A 25 17.55 -3.17 3.92
N LEU A 26 16.29 -2.79 4.03
CA LEU A 26 15.23 -3.64 4.59
C LEU A 26 14.66 -4.63 3.57
N ARG A 27 15.12 -4.61 2.32
CA ARG A 27 14.49 -5.35 1.22
C ARG A 27 12.97 -5.19 1.25
N ALA A 28 12.54 -3.93 1.37
CA ALA A 28 11.13 -3.60 1.53
C ALA A 28 10.31 -4.21 0.37
N PRO A 29 9.08 -4.69 0.61
CA PRO A 29 8.23 -5.21 -0.45
C PRO A 29 7.90 -4.09 -1.46
N VAL A 30 7.62 -4.45 -2.70
CA VAL A 30 7.34 -3.49 -3.79
C VAL A 30 6.35 -2.39 -3.39
N PRO A 31 5.23 -2.67 -2.68
CA PRO A 31 4.28 -1.62 -2.28
C PRO A 31 4.82 -0.61 -1.27
N ALA A 32 5.95 -0.89 -0.64
CA ALA A 32 6.63 0.02 0.29
C ALA A 32 7.83 0.73 -0.35
N ARG A 33 8.06 0.59 -1.65
CA ARG A 33 9.20 1.21 -2.38
C ARG A 33 8.81 2.48 -3.13
N GLY A 34 9.82 3.27 -3.46
CA GLY A 34 9.68 4.57 -4.12
C GLY A 34 8.81 4.59 -5.37
N PRO A 35 9.03 3.71 -6.38
CA PRO A 35 8.21 3.69 -7.60
C PRO A 35 6.72 3.48 -7.31
N TRP A 36 6.38 2.50 -6.45
CA TRP A 36 5.00 2.22 -6.08
C TRP A 36 4.34 3.38 -5.33
N LEU A 37 4.99 3.87 -4.28
CA LEU A 37 4.47 4.99 -3.48
C LEU A 37 4.30 6.27 -4.32
N THR A 38 5.19 6.49 -5.29
CA THR A 38 5.09 7.60 -6.24
C THR A 38 3.87 7.42 -7.16
N ALA A 39 3.64 6.20 -7.68
CA ALA A 39 2.45 5.90 -8.47
C ALA A 39 1.16 6.15 -7.69
N VAL A 40 1.12 5.72 -6.42
CA VAL A 40 -0.02 5.98 -5.51
C VAL A 40 -0.27 7.47 -5.32
N LEU A 41 0.77 8.27 -5.10
CA LEU A 41 0.64 9.71 -4.95
C LEU A 41 0.17 10.38 -6.24
N ASN A 42 0.61 9.91 -7.41
CA ASN A 42 0.19 10.43 -8.70
C ASN A 42 -1.29 10.12 -8.96
N ALA A 43 -1.70 8.88 -8.80
CA ALA A 43 -3.09 8.48 -8.94
C ALA A 43 -4.02 9.20 -7.94
N SER A 44 -3.56 9.38 -6.70
CA SER A 44 -4.33 10.11 -5.68
C SER A 44 -4.54 11.58 -6.01
N ALA A 45 -3.63 12.21 -6.75
CA ALA A 45 -3.75 13.61 -7.12
C ALA A 45 -4.86 13.88 -8.14
N SER A 46 -5.18 12.89 -8.96
CA SER A 46 -6.23 12.98 -9.99
C SER A 46 -7.65 12.92 -9.42
N HIS A 47 -7.82 12.64 -8.13
CA HIS A 47 -9.12 12.53 -7.49
C HIS A 47 -9.39 13.68 -6.51
N ARG A 48 -10.49 14.40 -6.68
CA ARG A 48 -10.93 15.50 -5.80
C ARG A 48 -11.14 15.10 -4.33
N LEU A 49 -11.33 13.83 -4.06
CA LEU A 49 -11.46 13.24 -2.72
C LEU A 49 -10.16 12.62 -2.21
N ALA A 50 -9.05 12.96 -2.84
CA ALA A 50 -7.73 12.50 -2.44
C ALA A 50 -7.46 12.91 -0.99
N GLY A 51 -7.08 11.93 -0.18
CA GLY A 51 -6.68 12.19 1.19
C GLY A 51 -5.39 13.01 1.24
N ARG A 52 -5.05 13.50 2.42
CA ARG A 52 -3.81 14.23 2.67
C ARG A 52 -2.69 13.23 3.00
N PRO A 53 -1.66 13.07 2.15
CA PRO A 53 -0.56 12.16 2.45
C PRO A 53 0.31 12.73 3.58
N VAL A 54 0.80 11.83 4.43
CA VAL A 54 1.67 12.12 5.57
C VAL A 54 2.77 11.09 5.63
N ALA A 55 3.99 11.51 5.94
CA ALA A 55 5.09 10.64 6.31
C ALA A 55 5.47 10.90 7.77
N VAL A 56 5.64 9.83 8.54
CA VAL A 56 6.27 9.85 9.86
C VAL A 56 7.63 9.21 9.69
N VAL A 57 8.69 9.94 10.02
CA VAL A 57 10.08 9.54 9.78
C VAL A 57 10.86 9.66 11.08
N VAL A 58 11.65 8.63 11.40
CA VAL A 58 12.59 8.61 12.52
C VAL A 58 14.01 8.68 11.96
N GLU A 59 14.81 9.59 12.48
CA GLU A 59 16.21 9.82 12.10
C GLU A 59 17.12 9.64 13.33
N ALA A 60 18.33 9.12 13.12
CA ALA A 60 19.33 8.99 14.20
C ALA A 60 19.70 10.34 14.81
N HIS A 61 19.85 11.35 13.95
CA HIS A 61 20.14 12.74 14.34
C HIS A 61 19.34 13.69 13.43
N ALA A 62 19.27 14.97 13.79
CA ALA A 62 18.62 16.00 12.96
C ALA A 62 19.24 16.02 11.55
N GLN A 63 18.39 15.87 10.53
CA GLN A 63 18.80 15.77 9.11
C GLN A 63 19.66 14.51 8.80
N GLY A 64 19.58 13.49 9.64
CA GLY A 64 20.24 12.21 9.43
C GLY A 64 19.53 11.33 8.38
N ARG A 65 20.07 10.12 8.18
CA ARG A 65 19.41 9.13 7.34
C ARG A 65 18.19 8.56 8.09
N PRO A 66 17.06 8.31 7.39
CA PRO A 66 15.92 7.64 7.99
C PRO A 66 16.27 6.24 8.51
N GLU A 67 15.90 5.95 9.76
CA GLU A 67 16.00 4.63 10.38
C GLU A 67 14.65 3.95 10.49
N ALA A 68 13.57 4.76 10.52
CA ALA A 68 12.22 4.23 10.33
C ALA A 68 11.36 5.22 9.53
N ALA A 69 10.36 4.70 8.83
CA ALA A 69 9.40 5.50 8.09
C ALA A 69 8.04 4.81 7.94
N ALA A 70 6.97 5.60 8.05
CA ALA A 70 5.61 5.19 7.69
C ALA A 70 5.03 6.21 6.73
N PHE A 71 4.44 5.73 5.64
CA PHE A 71 3.73 6.55 4.67
C PHE A 71 2.23 6.32 4.82
N LEU A 72 1.52 7.37 5.21
CA LEU A 72 0.13 7.32 5.62
C LEU A 72 -0.73 8.23 4.72
N LEU A 73 -2.03 7.99 4.74
CA LEU A 73 -3.03 8.78 4.06
C LEU A 73 -4.16 9.14 5.01
N LEU A 74 -4.40 10.43 5.21
CA LEU A 74 -5.51 10.95 5.99
C LEU A 74 -6.69 11.25 5.07
N ARG A 75 -7.80 10.54 5.22
CA ARG A 75 -9.03 10.76 4.45
C ARG A 75 -10.15 11.24 5.35
N ARG A 76 -10.89 12.25 4.91
CA ARG A 76 -12.12 12.67 5.57
C ARG A 76 -13.28 11.78 5.13
N ARG A 77 -14.06 11.31 6.10
CA ARG A 77 -15.34 10.63 5.89
C ARG A 77 -16.37 11.29 6.80
N GLY A 78 -17.04 12.34 6.30
CA GLY A 78 -17.87 13.20 7.11
C GLY A 78 -17.07 13.88 8.23
N PRO A 79 -17.49 13.76 9.50
CA PRO A 79 -16.76 14.31 10.63
C PRO A 79 -15.49 13.50 11.00
N LEU A 80 -15.38 12.26 10.55
CA LEU A 80 -14.31 11.33 10.89
C LEU A 80 -13.08 11.53 9.98
N THR A 81 -11.89 11.52 10.58
CA THR A 81 -10.61 11.36 9.87
C THR A 81 -10.16 9.90 9.94
N VAL A 82 -10.08 9.23 8.81
CA VAL A 82 -9.53 7.86 8.72
C VAL A 82 -8.09 7.93 8.28
N VAL A 83 -7.20 7.33 9.05
CA VAL A 83 -5.77 7.21 8.76
C VAL A 83 -5.49 5.80 8.27
N THR A 84 -4.94 5.67 7.08
CA THR A 84 -4.58 4.37 6.46
C THR A 84 -3.15 4.40 5.96
N MET A 85 -2.59 3.25 5.60
CA MET A 85 -1.36 3.22 4.81
C MET A 85 -1.56 3.90 3.46
N LEU A 86 -0.53 4.60 2.99
CA LEU A 86 -0.50 5.11 1.62
C LEU A 86 -0.50 3.92 0.64
N GLY A 87 -1.44 3.90 -0.30
CA GLY A 87 -1.62 2.77 -1.21
C GLY A 87 -2.47 1.62 -0.66
N ASN A 88 -3.15 1.82 0.47
CA ASN A 88 -4.08 0.81 0.99
C ASN A 88 -5.14 0.43 -0.07
N GLY A 89 -5.29 -0.88 -0.32
CA GLY A 89 -6.19 -1.43 -1.35
C GLY A 89 -5.62 -1.45 -2.76
N LEU A 90 -4.37 -1.01 -2.97
CA LEU A 90 -3.69 -1.04 -4.28
C LEU A 90 -2.54 -2.06 -4.33
N ALA A 91 -2.26 -2.77 -3.24
CA ALA A 91 -1.17 -3.73 -3.19
C ALA A 91 -1.33 -4.86 -4.21
N PRO A 92 -0.21 -5.39 -4.74
CA PRO A 92 -0.25 -6.58 -5.57
C PRO A 92 -0.91 -7.73 -4.82
N PRO A 93 -1.74 -8.53 -5.49
CA PRO A 93 -2.30 -9.73 -4.91
C PRO A 93 -1.19 -10.66 -4.37
N GLY A 94 -1.45 -11.35 -3.28
CA GLY A 94 -0.55 -12.37 -2.73
C GLY A 94 0.62 -11.87 -1.88
N ALA A 95 0.91 -10.58 -1.92
CA ALA A 95 1.95 -9.96 -1.11
C ALA A 95 1.36 -9.14 0.04
N PRO A 96 2.12 -8.91 1.14
CA PRO A 96 1.76 -7.88 2.10
C PRO A 96 1.62 -6.53 1.41
N GLY A 97 0.56 -5.79 1.76
CA GLY A 97 0.20 -4.56 1.07
C GLY A 97 1.12 -3.39 1.33
N ALA A 98 1.75 -3.36 2.49
CA ALA A 98 2.60 -2.27 2.94
C ALA A 98 3.49 -2.77 4.08
N ARG A 99 4.37 -1.91 4.59
CA ARG A 99 5.22 -2.18 5.75
C ARG A 99 5.46 -0.89 6.52
N LEU A 100 5.52 -0.98 7.83
CA LEU A 100 6.14 0.05 8.67
C LEU A 100 7.65 -0.19 8.64
N LEU A 101 8.37 0.68 7.95
CA LEU A 101 9.81 0.51 7.76
C LEU A 101 10.54 0.86 9.06
N ALA A 102 11.32 -0.06 9.60
CA ALA A 102 12.18 0.21 10.76
C ALA A 102 13.39 -0.73 10.73
N VAL A 103 14.56 -0.20 11.07
CA VAL A 103 15.82 -0.98 11.05
C VAL A 103 15.91 -1.97 12.19
N ASP A 104 15.29 -1.63 13.32
CA ASP A 104 15.28 -2.41 14.56
C ASP A 104 14.03 -2.09 15.40
N ASP A 105 13.91 -2.77 16.55
CA ASP A 105 12.79 -2.60 17.48
C ASP A 105 12.78 -1.21 18.14
N ALA A 106 13.93 -0.57 18.35
CA ALA A 106 14.01 0.77 18.93
C ALA A 106 13.45 1.82 17.95
N ALA A 107 13.89 1.76 16.69
CA ALA A 107 13.35 2.60 15.62
C ALA A 107 11.85 2.35 15.37
N ALA A 108 11.40 1.09 15.46
CA ALA A 108 9.99 0.72 15.37
C ALA A 108 9.16 1.31 16.52
N GLY A 109 9.67 1.31 17.74
CA GLY A 109 9.04 1.92 18.91
C GLY A 109 8.86 3.43 18.75
N LEU A 110 9.90 4.13 18.29
CA LEU A 110 9.84 5.58 18.02
C LEU A 110 8.89 5.91 16.86
N LEU A 111 8.87 5.09 15.81
CA LEU A 111 7.92 5.24 14.72
C LEU A 111 6.47 5.08 15.20
N ALA A 112 6.22 4.08 16.04
CA ALA A 112 4.92 3.84 16.64
C ALA A 112 4.48 5.02 17.53
N ALA A 113 5.39 5.54 18.36
CA ALA A 113 5.14 6.74 19.18
C ALA A 113 4.81 7.95 18.31
N GLY A 114 5.56 8.19 17.23
CA GLY A 114 5.30 9.29 16.29
C GLY A 114 3.95 9.16 15.56
N ILE A 115 3.52 7.93 15.24
CA ILE A 115 2.18 7.68 14.68
C ILE A 115 1.10 7.95 15.73
N ALA A 116 1.30 7.53 16.97
CA ALA A 116 0.36 7.78 18.07
C ALA A 116 0.24 9.28 18.37
N GLU A 117 1.34 10.03 18.35
CA GLU A 117 1.37 11.48 18.48
C GLU A 117 0.65 12.19 17.33
N LEU A 118 0.91 11.77 16.08
CA LEU A 118 0.16 12.24 14.92
C LEU A 118 -1.34 12.05 15.11
N LEU A 119 -1.77 10.85 15.53
CA LEU A 119 -3.17 10.60 15.84
C LEU A 119 -3.67 11.53 16.95
N GLY A 120 -2.90 11.75 18.02
CA GLY A 120 -3.20 12.66 19.11
C GLY A 120 -3.41 14.11 18.67
N SER A 121 -2.64 14.56 17.69
CA SER A 121 -2.69 15.93 17.16
C SER A 121 -3.92 16.23 16.28
N LEU A 122 -4.65 15.20 15.83
CA LEU A 122 -5.84 15.37 15.01
C LEU A 122 -7.03 15.88 15.86
N ARG A 123 -7.53 17.06 15.54
CA ARG A 123 -8.62 17.72 16.28
C ARG A 123 -10.00 17.08 16.11
N ARG A 124 -10.18 16.22 15.10
CA ARG A 124 -11.46 15.58 14.77
C ARG A 124 -11.49 14.14 15.29
N PRO A 125 -12.67 13.53 15.42
CA PRO A 125 -12.77 12.10 15.62
C PRO A 125 -11.90 11.38 14.58
N ARG A 126 -11.11 10.42 15.04
CA ARG A 126 -10.10 9.76 14.21
C ARG A 126 -10.13 8.26 14.37
N GLN A 127 -9.89 7.56 13.29
CA GLN A 127 -9.77 6.11 13.24
C GLN A 127 -8.49 5.74 12.52
N LEU A 128 -7.70 4.84 13.09
CA LEU A 128 -6.58 4.21 12.41
C LEU A 128 -7.04 2.89 11.79
N ARG A 129 -6.65 2.66 10.53
CA ARG A 129 -6.87 1.39 9.81
C ARG A 129 -5.61 1.04 9.03
N LEU A 130 -4.75 0.23 9.60
CA LEU A 130 -3.60 -0.34 8.93
C LEU A 130 -3.94 -1.76 8.50
N ALA A 131 -3.98 -2.02 7.21
CA ALA A 131 -4.38 -3.31 6.67
C ALA A 131 -3.29 -3.93 5.80
N GLY A 132 -3.22 -5.26 5.81
CA GLY A 132 -2.33 -6.01 4.92
C GLY A 132 -0.84 -5.85 5.24
N LEU A 133 -0.48 -5.61 6.49
CA LEU A 133 0.91 -5.56 6.95
C LEU A 133 1.46 -6.98 7.12
N PRO A 134 2.78 -7.20 7.01
CA PRO A 134 3.37 -8.50 7.26
C PRO A 134 3.05 -8.99 8.67
N LEU A 135 2.73 -10.27 8.81
CA LEU A 135 2.60 -10.88 10.14
C LEU A 135 3.96 -10.81 10.85
N GLY A 136 3.96 -10.35 12.12
CA GLY A 136 5.18 -10.17 12.89
C GLY A 136 5.89 -8.83 12.66
N ASP A 137 5.29 -7.88 11.93
CA ASP A 137 5.85 -6.53 11.77
C ASP A 137 6.06 -5.87 13.15
N PRO A 138 7.31 -5.47 13.52
CA PRO A 138 7.61 -4.92 14.83
C PRO A 138 6.90 -3.59 15.07
N GLY A 139 6.73 -2.75 14.04
CA GLY A 139 6.02 -1.48 14.15
C GLY A 139 4.55 -1.66 14.51
N VAL A 140 3.90 -2.71 13.96
CA VAL A 140 2.50 -3.04 14.30
C VAL A 140 2.38 -3.47 15.76
N ARG A 141 3.31 -4.31 16.24
CA ARG A 141 3.34 -4.75 17.64
C ARG A 141 3.50 -3.57 18.60
N GLN A 142 4.48 -2.69 18.35
CA GLN A 142 4.72 -1.50 19.16
C GLN A 142 3.53 -0.53 19.11
N LEU A 143 2.95 -0.33 17.95
CA LEU A 143 1.80 0.57 17.80
C LEU A 143 0.54 0.01 18.51
N ALA A 144 0.31 -1.30 18.45
CA ALA A 144 -0.78 -1.95 19.16
C ALA A 144 -0.67 -1.78 20.67
N ALA A 145 0.56 -1.84 21.22
CA ALA A 145 0.80 -1.60 22.64
C ALA A 145 0.47 -0.15 23.07
N LEU A 146 0.62 0.82 22.18
CA LEU A 146 0.26 2.23 22.43
C LEU A 146 -1.23 2.54 22.20
N LEU A 147 -1.98 1.62 21.59
CA LEU A 147 -3.38 1.79 21.25
C LEU A 147 -4.24 0.71 21.94
N PRO A 148 -4.54 0.83 23.24
CA PRO A 148 -5.18 -0.23 24.03
C PRO A 148 -6.56 -0.65 23.49
N ASP A 149 -7.26 0.24 22.78
CA ASP A 149 -8.55 -0.10 22.12
C ASP A 149 -8.32 -0.64 20.67
N GLY A 150 -7.07 -0.88 20.30
CA GLY A 150 -6.72 -1.39 18.99
C GLY A 150 -7.06 -2.87 18.86
N VAL A 151 -7.67 -3.23 17.74
CA VAL A 151 -8.00 -4.62 17.40
C VAL A 151 -7.04 -5.10 16.32
N LEU A 152 -6.35 -6.20 16.60
CA LEU A 152 -5.54 -6.92 15.63
C LEU A 152 -6.37 -8.04 14.99
N ALA A 153 -6.33 -8.13 13.67
CA ALA A 153 -6.93 -9.22 12.91
C ALA A 153 -5.90 -9.81 11.95
N THR A 154 -5.86 -11.13 11.88
CA THR A 154 -5.01 -11.85 10.91
C THR A 154 -5.83 -12.29 9.72
N SER A 155 -5.20 -12.30 8.55
CA SER A 155 -5.80 -12.76 7.29
C SER A 155 -4.72 -13.39 6.41
N ARG A 156 -5.13 -13.98 5.30
CA ARG A 156 -4.22 -14.34 4.22
C ARG A 156 -4.54 -13.54 2.98
N THR A 157 -3.51 -13.11 2.29
CA THR A 157 -3.64 -12.50 0.97
C THR A 157 -4.01 -13.56 -0.07
N GLN A 158 -4.46 -13.14 -1.24
CA GLN A 158 -4.70 -14.04 -2.38
C GLN A 158 -3.83 -13.57 -3.54
N GLY A 159 -2.92 -14.42 -3.99
CA GLY A 159 -2.06 -14.17 -5.15
C GLY A 159 -2.74 -14.52 -6.46
N LEU A 160 -2.40 -13.82 -7.54
CA LEU A 160 -2.67 -14.27 -8.88
C LEU A 160 -1.69 -15.37 -9.27
N VAL A 161 -2.16 -16.34 -10.03
CA VAL A 161 -1.31 -17.38 -10.63
C VAL A 161 -1.09 -17.03 -12.08
N ASP A 162 0.16 -17.14 -12.51
CA ASP A 162 0.50 -17.07 -13.93
C ASP A 162 0.26 -18.44 -14.57
N ASP A 163 -0.85 -18.55 -15.27
CA ASP A 163 -1.28 -19.75 -16.00
C ASP A 163 -1.45 -19.49 -17.49
N LEU A 164 -0.83 -18.42 -18.01
CA LEU A 164 -0.95 -18.07 -19.42
C LEU A 164 -0.22 -19.03 -20.35
N GLY A 165 0.66 -19.89 -19.81
CA GLY A 165 1.42 -20.83 -20.62
C GLY A 165 2.49 -20.16 -21.49
N ASP A 166 2.69 -20.71 -22.69
CA ASP A 166 3.68 -20.22 -23.66
C ASP A 166 3.10 -19.07 -24.47
N VAL A 167 3.27 -17.84 -23.94
CA VAL A 167 2.80 -16.60 -24.56
C VAL A 167 3.97 -15.61 -24.72
N LEU A 168 3.78 -14.57 -25.52
CA LEU A 168 4.77 -13.51 -25.65
C LEU A 168 5.02 -12.83 -24.30
N ARG A 169 6.26 -12.91 -23.80
CA ARG A 169 6.71 -12.27 -22.56
C ARG A 169 7.79 -11.26 -22.86
N SER A 170 7.74 -10.09 -22.25
CA SER A 170 8.73 -9.05 -22.46
C SER A 170 8.82 -8.08 -21.30
N ARG A 171 10.04 -7.58 -21.07
CA ARG A 171 10.32 -6.45 -20.17
C ARG A 171 10.59 -5.15 -20.94
N ASP A 172 10.41 -5.17 -22.26
CA ASP A 172 10.60 -3.98 -23.08
C ASP A 172 9.46 -2.97 -22.82
N PRO A 173 9.78 -1.75 -22.34
CA PRO A 173 8.79 -0.70 -22.15
C PRO A 173 8.01 -0.35 -23.42
N ARG A 174 8.57 -0.55 -24.61
CA ARG A 174 7.89 -0.28 -25.89
C ARG A 174 6.73 -1.24 -26.09
N LEU A 175 6.87 -2.51 -25.74
CA LEU A 175 5.79 -3.47 -25.81
C LEU A 175 4.68 -3.12 -24.81
N LEU A 176 5.06 -2.70 -23.59
CA LEU A 176 4.09 -2.18 -22.62
C LEU A 176 3.30 -1.00 -23.20
N GLU A 177 3.95 0.02 -23.77
CA GLU A 177 3.27 1.20 -24.32
C GLU A 177 2.33 0.82 -25.47
N ARG A 178 2.72 -0.15 -26.31
CA ARG A 178 1.83 -0.67 -27.38
C ARG A 178 0.53 -1.23 -26.81
N TRP A 179 0.57 -2.01 -25.74
CA TRP A 179 -0.58 -2.70 -25.20
C TRP A 179 -1.29 -1.96 -24.06
N LEU A 180 -0.65 -0.95 -23.48
CA LEU A 180 -1.17 -0.22 -22.32
C LEU A 180 -2.59 0.35 -22.55
N PRO A 181 -2.95 0.92 -23.71
CA PRO A 181 -4.33 1.37 -23.95
C PRO A 181 -5.36 0.25 -23.82
N ALA A 182 -5.07 -0.94 -24.37
CA ALA A 182 -5.96 -2.09 -24.30
C ALA A 182 -6.07 -2.65 -22.87
N LEU A 183 -4.95 -2.68 -22.11
CA LEU A 183 -4.95 -3.05 -20.69
C LEU A 183 -5.82 -2.09 -19.86
N LEU A 184 -5.64 -0.79 -20.06
CA LEU A 184 -6.41 0.24 -19.36
C LEU A 184 -7.90 0.23 -19.69
N ALA A 185 -8.29 -0.20 -20.89
CA ALA A 185 -9.69 -0.34 -21.27
C ALA A 185 -10.42 -1.42 -20.45
N ARG A 186 -9.69 -2.41 -19.91
CA ARG A 186 -10.23 -3.47 -19.05
C ARG A 186 -10.46 -3.01 -17.61
N GLU A 187 -9.80 -1.93 -17.17
CA GLU A 187 -9.97 -1.39 -15.82
C GLU A 187 -11.13 -0.39 -15.80
N ARG A 188 -12.18 -0.70 -15.04
CA ARG A 188 -13.41 0.12 -15.00
C ARG A 188 -13.29 1.35 -14.11
N ALA A 189 -12.59 1.21 -12.97
CA ALA A 189 -12.46 2.30 -12.01
C ALA A 189 -11.40 3.31 -12.47
N SER A 190 -11.78 4.57 -12.61
CA SER A 190 -10.87 5.63 -13.10
C SER A 190 -9.60 5.77 -12.27
N GLY A 191 -9.70 5.66 -10.95
CA GLY A 191 -8.54 5.73 -10.05
C GLY A 191 -7.61 4.53 -10.15
N ALA A 192 -8.16 3.33 -10.30
CA ALA A 192 -7.38 2.12 -10.53
C ALA A 192 -6.69 2.16 -11.90
N ARG A 193 -7.36 2.70 -12.93
CA ARG A 193 -6.81 2.91 -14.26
C ARG A 193 -5.61 3.85 -14.25
N GLU A 194 -5.71 4.99 -13.56
CA GLU A 194 -4.61 5.96 -13.47
C GLU A 194 -3.44 5.39 -12.66
N PHE A 195 -3.74 4.67 -11.60
CA PHE A 195 -2.72 3.97 -10.82
C PHE A 195 -2.01 2.91 -11.66
N LEU A 196 -2.77 2.05 -12.35
CA LEU A 196 -2.23 1.00 -13.23
C LEU A 196 -1.30 1.59 -14.29
N ARG A 197 -1.75 2.66 -14.97
CA ARG A 197 -0.93 3.38 -15.97
C ARG A 197 0.38 3.85 -15.38
N THR A 198 0.32 4.55 -14.26
CA THR A 198 1.51 5.18 -13.66
C THR A 198 2.45 4.14 -13.08
N ALA A 199 1.93 3.14 -12.35
CA ALA A 199 2.74 2.10 -11.73
C ALA A 199 3.41 1.22 -12.79
N ALA A 200 2.68 0.80 -13.84
CA ALA A 200 3.26 -0.01 -14.91
C ALA A 200 4.43 0.70 -15.59
N ARG A 201 4.29 1.98 -15.93
CA ARG A 201 5.37 2.78 -16.53
C ARG A 201 6.57 2.95 -15.62
N LEU A 202 6.35 3.28 -14.35
CA LEU A 202 7.45 3.47 -13.40
C LEU A 202 8.23 2.18 -13.16
N HIS A 203 7.53 1.04 -13.02
CA HIS A 203 8.20 -0.25 -12.84
C HIS A 203 8.86 -0.75 -14.12
N ALA A 204 8.28 -0.51 -15.30
CA ALA A 204 8.93 -0.81 -16.57
C ALA A 204 10.22 0.02 -16.76
N ALA A 205 10.19 1.31 -16.42
CA ALA A 205 11.35 2.19 -16.53
C ALA A 205 12.56 1.76 -15.67
N VAL A 206 12.31 1.03 -14.56
CA VAL A 206 13.36 0.49 -13.69
C VAL A 206 13.60 -1.01 -13.89
N GLY A 207 13.06 -1.59 -14.98
CA GLY A 207 13.26 -3.00 -15.33
C GLY A 207 12.57 -4.01 -14.39
N GLN A 208 11.61 -3.57 -13.62
CA GLN A 208 10.89 -4.36 -12.61
C GLN A 208 9.49 -4.82 -13.07
N LEU A 209 9.19 -4.72 -14.35
CA LEU A 209 7.90 -5.15 -14.89
C LEU A 209 8.10 -6.07 -16.08
N GLU A 210 7.41 -7.20 -16.06
CA GLU A 210 7.24 -8.08 -17.20
C GLU A 210 5.77 -8.06 -17.64
N LEU A 211 5.57 -7.96 -18.95
CA LEU A 211 4.27 -8.09 -19.59
C LEU A 211 4.21 -9.41 -20.34
N ALA A 212 3.22 -10.24 -20.01
CA ALA A 212 2.83 -11.41 -20.79
C ALA A 212 1.53 -11.11 -21.55
N VAL A 213 1.46 -11.46 -22.83
CA VAL A 213 0.29 -11.22 -23.67
C VAL A 213 -0.04 -12.41 -24.55
N GLU A 214 -1.32 -12.76 -24.59
CA GLU A 214 -1.93 -13.66 -25.56
C GLU A 214 -2.82 -12.82 -26.48
N THR A 215 -2.60 -12.94 -27.78
CA THR A 215 -3.35 -12.18 -28.79
C THR A 215 -4.24 -13.09 -29.62
N ASP A 216 -5.35 -12.52 -30.11
CA ASP A 216 -6.21 -13.13 -31.10
C ASP A 216 -6.43 -12.09 -32.22
N GLY A 217 -5.72 -12.28 -33.33
CA GLY A 217 -5.57 -11.24 -34.33
C GLY A 217 -4.95 -9.97 -33.73
N ASP A 218 -5.61 -8.82 -33.93
CA ASP A 218 -5.17 -7.53 -33.39
C ASP A 218 -5.63 -7.28 -31.94
N GLY A 219 -6.37 -8.22 -31.35
CA GLY A 219 -6.95 -8.08 -30.01
C GLY A 219 -6.16 -8.79 -28.91
N LEU A 220 -6.27 -8.30 -27.67
CA LEU A 220 -5.78 -9.00 -26.49
C LEU A 220 -6.82 -10.04 -25.99
N ARG A 221 -6.45 -11.31 -25.98
CA ARG A 221 -7.20 -12.41 -25.37
C ARG A 221 -6.92 -12.53 -23.88
N ALA A 222 -5.65 -12.44 -23.51
CA ALA A 222 -5.23 -12.41 -22.12
C ALA A 222 -4.00 -11.53 -21.95
N ALA A 223 -3.80 -11.01 -20.74
CA ALA A 223 -2.58 -10.30 -20.38
C ALA A 223 -2.31 -10.42 -18.88
N LEU A 224 -1.04 -10.42 -18.52
CA LEU A 224 -0.56 -10.43 -17.15
C LEU A 224 0.61 -9.46 -16.99
N LEU A 225 0.52 -8.59 -16.01
CA LEU A 225 1.61 -7.76 -15.53
C LEU A 225 2.22 -8.44 -14.29
N THR A 226 3.51 -8.74 -14.38
CA THR A 226 4.26 -9.37 -13.30
C THR A 226 5.34 -8.41 -12.81
N LEU A 227 5.32 -8.11 -11.52
CA LEU A 227 6.41 -7.38 -10.87
C LEU A 227 7.57 -8.34 -10.62
N VAL A 228 8.76 -7.95 -11.04
CA VAL A 228 9.97 -8.72 -10.88
C VAL A 228 10.84 -8.11 -9.79
N ASP A 229 10.95 -8.80 -8.67
CA ASP A 229 11.76 -8.39 -7.53
C ASP A 229 12.94 -9.36 -7.36
N GLY A 230 14.04 -9.07 -8.05
CA GLY A 230 15.14 -10.01 -8.17
C GLY A 230 14.71 -11.28 -8.92
N ALA A 231 14.82 -12.44 -8.26
CA ALA A 231 14.40 -13.73 -8.80
C ALA A 231 12.94 -14.09 -8.48
N ASP A 232 12.19 -13.22 -7.79
CA ASP A 232 10.83 -13.50 -7.31
C ASP A 232 9.78 -12.78 -8.19
N PRO A 233 9.19 -13.48 -9.18
CA PRO A 233 8.13 -12.93 -10.02
C PRO A 233 6.82 -12.88 -9.23
N ARG A 234 6.12 -11.74 -9.25
CA ARG A 234 4.85 -11.53 -8.56
C ARG A 234 3.79 -11.04 -9.53
N PRO A 235 2.90 -11.92 -9.99
CA PRO A 235 1.73 -11.52 -10.75
C PRO A 235 0.95 -10.44 -10.01
N TRP A 236 0.75 -9.30 -10.69
CA TRP A 236 0.17 -8.13 -10.06
C TRP A 236 -1.23 -7.81 -10.58
N TRP A 237 -1.39 -7.76 -11.89
CA TRP A 237 -2.63 -7.40 -12.54
C TRP A 237 -2.74 -8.17 -13.85
N GLY A 238 -3.93 -8.65 -14.16
CA GLY A 238 -4.13 -9.35 -15.40
C GLY A 238 -5.59 -9.69 -15.64
N PHE A 239 -5.86 -10.14 -16.86
CA PHE A 239 -7.16 -10.62 -17.28
C PHE A 239 -7.00 -11.74 -18.31
N ARG A 240 -8.10 -12.51 -18.48
CA ARG A 240 -8.28 -13.49 -19.57
C ARG A 240 -9.72 -13.37 -20.07
N ASN A 241 -9.93 -13.45 -21.39
CA ASN A 241 -11.26 -13.61 -21.96
C ASN A 241 -11.76 -15.02 -21.59
N GLY A 242 -12.98 -15.11 -21.06
CA GLY A 242 -13.55 -16.40 -20.64
C GLY A 242 -13.47 -16.70 -19.15
N GLY A 243 -12.87 -15.83 -18.33
CA GLY A 243 -12.88 -15.99 -16.87
C GLY A 243 -11.79 -15.22 -16.14
N PRO A 244 -11.86 -15.20 -14.81
CA PRO A 244 -10.82 -14.61 -14.00
C PRO A 244 -9.54 -15.47 -14.02
N LEU A 245 -8.38 -14.83 -13.83
CA LEU A 245 -7.13 -15.56 -13.59
C LEU A 245 -7.22 -16.34 -12.27
N PRO A 246 -6.61 -17.53 -12.21
CA PRO A 246 -6.58 -18.34 -10.99
C PRO A 246 -5.92 -17.60 -9.83
N ARG A 247 -6.31 -17.98 -8.61
CA ARG A 247 -5.76 -17.41 -7.39
C ARG A 247 -5.31 -18.50 -6.44
N VAL A 248 -4.28 -18.19 -5.66
CA VAL A 248 -3.70 -19.04 -4.62
C VAL A 248 -3.61 -18.28 -3.31
N LEU A 249 -3.65 -19.00 -2.19
CA LEU A 249 -3.41 -18.38 -0.89
C LEU A 249 -1.98 -17.84 -0.82
N GLY A 250 -1.87 -16.55 -0.54
CA GLY A 250 -0.61 -15.84 -0.42
C GLY A 250 -0.11 -15.74 1.03
N ALA A 251 0.73 -14.75 1.28
CA ALA A 251 1.37 -14.52 2.57
C ALA A 251 0.36 -14.18 3.67
N PRO A 252 0.64 -14.58 4.93
CA PRO A 252 -0.12 -14.13 6.08
C PRO A 252 0.07 -12.62 6.27
N ALA A 253 -1.01 -11.95 6.65
CA ALA A 253 -1.04 -10.52 6.89
C ALA A 253 -1.76 -10.21 8.20
N VAL A 254 -1.40 -9.07 8.80
CA VAL A 254 -2.06 -8.52 9.98
C VAL A 254 -2.65 -7.15 9.66
N SER A 255 -3.77 -6.86 10.27
CA SER A 255 -4.42 -5.55 10.22
C SER A 255 -4.61 -5.04 11.64
N LEU A 256 -4.31 -3.75 11.84
CA LEU A 256 -4.56 -3.04 13.10
C LEU A 256 -5.64 -1.99 12.86
N THR A 257 -6.73 -2.08 13.61
CA THR A 257 -7.80 -1.08 13.60
C THR A 257 -7.95 -0.49 14.99
N ALA A 258 -7.70 0.81 15.15
CA ALA A 258 -8.08 1.53 16.36
C ALA A 258 -9.40 2.30 16.10
N PRO A 259 -10.38 2.17 17.02
CA PRO A 259 -11.71 2.77 16.85
C PRO A 259 -11.66 4.30 16.80
N ALA A 260 -12.76 4.92 16.43
CA ALA A 260 -12.89 6.36 16.41
C ALA A 260 -12.86 6.91 17.85
N ARG A 261 -11.77 7.58 18.22
CA ARG A 261 -11.69 8.36 19.45
C ARG A 261 -12.19 9.80 19.22
N GLY A 262 -12.86 10.37 20.22
CA GLY A 262 -13.42 11.73 20.18
C GLY A 262 -14.84 11.82 19.64
N TRP A 263 -15.53 10.69 19.42
CA TRP A 263 -16.95 10.65 19.21
C TRP A 263 -17.64 10.55 20.58
N PRO A 264 -18.63 11.38 20.90
CA PRO A 264 -19.43 11.14 22.09
C PRO A 264 -20.04 9.73 21.98
N PRO A 265 -20.11 8.95 23.07
CA PRO A 265 -20.77 7.66 23.05
C PRO A 265 -22.16 7.84 22.50
N THR A 266 -22.52 7.09 21.45
CA THR A 266 -23.87 7.09 20.88
C THR A 266 -24.80 6.60 22.00
N PRO A 267 -25.70 7.42 22.56
CA PRO A 267 -26.63 6.92 23.54
C PRO A 267 -27.57 5.94 22.85
N GLY A 268 -27.49 4.64 23.16
CA GLY A 268 -28.60 3.75 22.87
C GLY A 268 -28.38 2.57 21.91
N LEU A 269 -27.17 2.04 21.69
CA LEU A 269 -27.03 0.67 21.19
C LEU A 269 -26.61 -0.26 22.34
N ARG A 270 -27.46 -0.35 23.36
CA ARG A 270 -27.43 -1.50 24.26
C ARG A 270 -27.77 -2.75 23.41
N SER A 271 -26.85 -3.70 23.35
CA SER A 271 -27.04 -5.00 22.75
C SER A 271 -28.33 -5.64 23.29
N ARG A 272 -29.40 -5.64 22.49
CA ARG A 272 -30.55 -6.52 22.70
C ARG A 272 -30.18 -7.94 22.26
N ASN A 273 -29.28 -8.59 22.97
CA ASN A 273 -29.07 -10.03 22.86
C ASN A 273 -28.52 -10.56 24.18
N ALA A 274 -29.39 -10.56 25.18
CA ALA A 274 -29.27 -11.43 26.34
C ALA A 274 -30.69 -11.64 26.89
N ALA A 275 -31.46 -12.53 26.26
CA ALA A 275 -32.55 -13.31 26.81
C ALA A 275 -33.34 -13.98 25.66
N ARG A 276 -32.94 -15.20 25.27
CA ARG A 276 -33.82 -16.36 25.15
C ARG A 276 -32.97 -17.59 24.83
#